data_32c7ab617321e842139e2e341ab977c2
#
_entry.id   32c7ab617321e842139e2e341ab977c2
#
_cell.length_a   1.000
_cell.length_b   1.000
_cell.length_c   1.000
_cell.angle_alpha   90.00
_cell.angle_beta   90.00
_cell.angle_gamma   90.00
#
_symmetry.space_group_name_H-M   'P 1'
#
loop_
_entity.id
_entity.type
_entity.pdbx_description
1 polymer ?
#
loop_
_entity_poly.entity_id
_entity_poly.type
_entity_poly.pdbx_seq_one_letter_code
_entity_poly.pdbx_strand_id
1 'polypeptide(L)'
;MIQRLVFLFLTFFHFGLRPVIAQQDSLILINGDVIVGELKEMDRGIITFETDYSDSDFKIEWSGVRRIFASATYLITLNTGQRINGQIKDAGERMMQIIGTQGEDITVSFDKVVLIMSVDDGFLDRISANIDLGYSLTRANNQEQFTLNSRLGYEADRWLLSGYYNMLLSRQDEVADIQRKDGGVGYQYFLPRDWYLSAELSFLSNTQQALDLRTNARLGVGKFFVHTNQWYWGAGVGA
;
A
#
# COMPACT_ATOMS: atom_id res chain seq x y z
N MET A 1 -31.09 23.83 38.25
CA MET A 1 -30.76 23.99 36.78
C MET A 1 -29.70 23.00 36.33
N ILE A 2 -28.74 22.63 37.13
CA ILE A 2 -27.63 21.70 36.79
C ILE A 2 -28.09 20.25 36.62
N GLN A 3 -29.09 19.78 37.35
CA GLN A 3 -29.61 18.40 37.21
C GLN A 3 -30.33 18.10 35.89
N ARG A 4 -30.87 19.12 35.25
CA ARG A 4 -31.53 18.92 33.93
C ARG A 4 -30.55 18.88 32.75
N LEU A 5 -29.34 19.44 32.91
CA LEU A 5 -28.29 19.39 31.91
C LEU A 5 -27.59 18.02 31.86
N VAL A 6 -27.43 17.39 33.02
CA VAL A 6 -26.80 16.06 33.12
C VAL A 6 -27.70 14.98 32.48
N PHE A 7 -29.03 15.12 32.61
CA PHE A 7 -29.96 14.17 31.98
C PHE A 7 -30.03 14.29 30.45
N LEU A 8 -29.78 15.50 29.92
CA LEU A 8 -29.70 15.72 28.45
C LEU A 8 -28.43 15.15 27.83
N PHE A 9 -27.33 15.11 28.57
CA PHE A 9 -26.05 14.55 28.09
C PHE A 9 -26.03 13.02 28.12
N LEU A 10 -26.77 12.38 29.04
CA LEU A 10 -26.87 10.93 29.14
C LEU A 10 -27.80 10.31 28.09
N THR A 11 -28.77 11.07 27.56
CA THR A 11 -29.67 10.59 26.50
C THR A 11 -29.07 10.66 25.10
N PHE A 12 -27.99 11.44 24.90
CA PHE A 12 -27.32 11.54 23.59
C PHE A 12 -26.32 10.41 23.34
N PHE A 13 -25.92 9.65 24.39
CA PHE A 13 -24.94 8.58 24.25
C PHE A 13 -25.53 7.20 23.89
N HIS A 14 -26.86 7.12 23.70
CA HIS A 14 -27.54 5.88 23.30
C HIS A 14 -27.88 5.82 21.82
N PHE A 15 -27.32 6.72 20.99
CA PHE A 15 -27.55 6.69 19.57
C PHE A 15 -26.60 5.69 18.89
N GLY A 16 -27.02 4.42 18.92
CA GLY A 16 -26.83 3.54 17.77
C GLY A 16 -25.42 3.03 17.49
N LEU A 17 -24.76 2.33 18.42
CA LEU A 17 -23.89 1.22 18.02
C LEU A 17 -24.80 0.12 17.40
N ARG A 18 -25.17 0.31 16.14
CA ARG A 18 -25.64 -0.83 15.35
C ARG A 18 -24.40 -1.69 15.15
N PRO A 19 -24.38 -2.99 15.50
CA PRO A 19 -23.35 -3.86 15.03
C PRO A 19 -23.46 -3.81 13.49
N VAL A 20 -22.51 -3.19 12.84
CA VAL A 20 -22.26 -3.43 11.43
C VAL A 20 -21.84 -4.89 11.41
N ILE A 21 -22.72 -5.78 10.97
CA ILE A 21 -22.33 -7.15 10.63
C ILE A 21 -21.40 -6.91 9.43
N ALA A 22 -20.11 -6.82 9.69
CA ALA A 22 -19.11 -6.81 8.65
C ALA A 22 -19.33 -8.11 7.89
N GLN A 23 -19.66 -8.02 6.63
CA GLN A 23 -19.77 -9.18 5.76
C GLN A 23 -18.35 -9.72 5.62
N GLN A 24 -18.08 -10.84 6.29
CA GLN A 24 -16.75 -11.41 6.34
C GLN A 24 -16.40 -12.01 4.97
N ASP A 25 -15.20 -11.70 4.52
CA ASP A 25 -14.63 -12.32 3.33
C ASP A 25 -14.18 -13.74 3.65
N SER A 26 -14.02 -14.57 2.63
CA SER A 26 -13.51 -15.91 2.82
C SER A 26 -12.66 -16.39 1.64
N LEU A 27 -11.63 -17.15 1.98
CA LEU A 27 -10.77 -17.84 1.04
C LEU A 27 -10.94 -19.34 1.19
N ILE A 28 -11.09 -20.05 0.08
CA ILE A 28 -10.99 -21.52 0.04
C ILE A 28 -9.64 -21.86 -0.57
N LEU A 29 -8.82 -22.57 0.17
CA LEU A 29 -7.50 -23.02 -0.27
C LEU A 29 -7.59 -24.29 -1.13
N ILE A 30 -6.52 -24.62 -1.84
CA ILE A 30 -6.47 -25.81 -2.70
C ILE A 30 -6.57 -27.12 -1.92
N ASN A 31 -6.17 -27.14 -0.65
CA ASN A 31 -6.32 -28.29 0.25
C ASN A 31 -7.74 -28.43 0.83
N GLY A 32 -8.62 -27.46 0.56
CA GLY A 32 -10.01 -27.40 1.03
C GLY A 32 -10.22 -26.62 2.32
N ASP A 33 -9.18 -26.11 2.96
CA ASP A 33 -9.30 -25.26 4.14
C ASP A 33 -10.01 -23.95 3.79
N VAL A 34 -10.80 -23.45 4.74
CA VAL A 34 -11.51 -22.19 4.63
C VAL A 34 -10.97 -21.22 5.66
N ILE A 35 -10.54 -20.04 5.21
CA ILE A 35 -10.12 -18.94 6.07
C ILE A 35 -11.17 -17.86 5.96
N VAL A 36 -11.68 -17.38 7.10
CA VAL A 36 -12.68 -16.32 7.21
C VAL A 36 -12.06 -15.11 7.87
N GLY A 37 -12.31 -13.92 7.34
CA GLY A 37 -11.76 -12.68 7.84
C GLY A 37 -11.97 -11.54 6.85
N GLU A 38 -10.96 -10.71 6.64
CA GLU A 38 -11.00 -9.55 5.74
C GLU A 38 -9.81 -9.60 4.76
N LEU A 39 -10.13 -9.47 3.48
CA LEU A 39 -9.13 -9.32 2.44
C LEU A 39 -8.61 -7.88 2.42
N LYS A 40 -7.37 -7.66 2.85
CA LYS A 40 -6.75 -6.34 2.79
C LYS A 40 -6.16 -6.05 1.42
N GLU A 41 -5.34 -6.97 0.95
CA GLU A 41 -4.59 -6.76 -0.28
C GLU A 41 -4.13 -8.09 -0.89
N MET A 42 -3.94 -8.13 -2.20
CA MET A 42 -3.11 -9.12 -2.91
C MET A 42 -2.12 -8.39 -3.80
N ASP A 43 -0.85 -8.50 -3.48
CA ASP A 43 0.26 -7.95 -4.28
C ASP A 43 1.38 -8.99 -4.41
N ARG A 44 2.03 -9.04 -5.56
CA ARG A 44 3.15 -9.94 -5.87
C ARG A 44 2.89 -11.40 -5.51
N GLY A 45 1.66 -11.85 -5.72
CA GLY A 45 1.26 -13.22 -5.46
C GLY A 45 1.08 -13.57 -3.99
N ILE A 46 1.02 -12.60 -3.10
CA ILE A 46 0.77 -12.77 -1.68
C ILE A 46 -0.50 -12.04 -1.29
N ILE A 47 -1.43 -12.74 -0.68
CA ILE A 47 -2.60 -12.16 -0.03
C ILE A 47 -2.25 -11.77 1.39
N THR A 48 -2.64 -10.56 1.78
CA THR A 48 -2.72 -10.11 3.17
C THR A 48 -4.17 -10.26 3.63
N PHE A 49 -4.38 -11.08 4.66
CA PHE A 49 -5.72 -11.42 5.13
C PHE A 49 -5.79 -11.30 6.66
N GLU A 50 -6.60 -10.38 7.15
CA GLU A 50 -6.84 -10.17 8.58
C GLU A 50 -7.88 -11.16 9.10
N THR A 51 -7.67 -11.69 10.30
CA THR A 51 -8.62 -12.59 10.98
C THR A 51 -8.75 -12.22 12.44
N ASP A 52 -9.91 -12.45 13.03
CA ASP A 52 -10.16 -12.24 14.46
C ASP A 52 -9.35 -13.15 15.38
N TYR A 53 -8.63 -14.10 14.81
CA TYR A 53 -7.90 -15.16 15.56
C TYR A 53 -6.39 -14.93 15.60
N SER A 54 -5.90 -13.82 15.03
CA SER A 54 -4.45 -13.54 14.96
C SER A 54 -4.19 -12.06 15.18
N ASP A 55 -3.18 -11.74 15.99
CA ASP A 55 -2.70 -10.37 16.19
C ASP A 55 -1.94 -9.80 14.97
N SER A 56 -1.66 -10.64 13.99
CA SER A 56 -1.01 -10.26 12.74
C SER A 56 -1.71 -10.86 11.55
N ASP A 57 -1.68 -10.15 10.42
CA ASP A 57 -2.28 -10.59 9.18
C ASP A 57 -1.63 -11.87 8.64
N PHE A 58 -2.44 -12.75 8.10
CA PHE A 58 -1.96 -13.92 7.39
C PHE A 58 -1.41 -13.51 6.03
N LYS A 59 -0.25 -14.07 5.69
CA LYS A 59 0.35 -13.96 4.37
C LYS A 59 0.16 -15.28 3.64
N ILE A 60 -0.74 -15.29 2.66
CA ILE A 60 -1.18 -16.48 1.94
C ILE A 60 -0.73 -16.37 0.48
N GLU A 61 -0.09 -17.40 -0.04
CA GLU A 61 0.28 -17.44 -1.45
C GLU A 61 -0.98 -17.49 -2.34
N TRP A 62 -1.07 -16.58 -3.31
CA TRP A 62 -2.16 -16.53 -4.28
C TRP A 62 -2.34 -17.83 -5.06
N SER A 63 -1.24 -18.53 -5.32
CA SER A 63 -1.24 -19.85 -5.95
C SER A 63 -1.97 -20.91 -5.13
N GLY A 64 -1.99 -20.77 -3.80
CA GLY A 64 -2.66 -21.67 -2.87
C GLY A 64 -4.17 -21.43 -2.74
N VAL A 65 -4.71 -20.36 -3.34
CA VAL A 65 -6.14 -20.04 -3.27
C VAL A 65 -6.91 -20.68 -4.42
N ARG A 66 -7.97 -21.40 -4.10
CA ARG A 66 -8.87 -22.04 -5.06
C ARG A 66 -10.07 -21.16 -5.38
N ARG A 67 -10.68 -20.54 -4.36
CA ARG A 67 -11.87 -19.67 -4.50
C ARG A 67 -11.77 -18.49 -3.55
N ILE A 68 -12.39 -17.37 -3.92
CA ILE A 68 -12.44 -16.14 -3.13
C ILE A 68 -13.87 -15.61 -3.10
N PHE A 69 -14.28 -15.17 -1.93
CA PHE A 69 -15.54 -14.47 -1.69
C PHE A 69 -15.19 -13.20 -0.93
N ALA A 70 -15.43 -12.05 -1.53
CA ALA A 70 -15.14 -10.78 -0.91
C ALA A 70 -16.23 -9.77 -1.25
N SER A 71 -16.73 -9.07 -0.24
CA SER A 71 -17.93 -8.26 -0.30
C SER A 71 -17.64 -6.76 -0.39
N ALA A 72 -16.45 -6.35 0.00
CA ALA A 72 -16.00 -4.97 -0.11
C ALA A 72 -15.76 -4.56 -1.57
N THR A 73 -15.55 -3.29 -1.81
CA THR A 73 -15.08 -2.80 -3.11
C THR A 73 -13.57 -2.80 -3.16
N TYR A 74 -13.01 -3.31 -4.25
CA TYR A 74 -11.57 -3.44 -4.45
C TYR A 74 -11.14 -2.72 -5.72
N LEU A 75 -9.96 -2.13 -5.68
CA LEU A 75 -9.21 -1.80 -6.88
C LEU A 75 -8.50 -3.07 -7.37
N ILE A 76 -8.89 -3.55 -8.54
CA ILE A 76 -8.35 -4.77 -9.13
C ILE A 76 -7.57 -4.39 -10.38
N THR A 77 -6.29 -4.76 -10.44
CA THR A 77 -5.43 -4.55 -11.60
C THR A 77 -5.18 -5.88 -12.30
N LEU A 78 -5.40 -5.90 -13.60
CA LEU A 78 -5.13 -7.06 -14.45
C LEU A 78 -3.77 -6.96 -15.13
N ASN A 79 -3.24 -8.09 -15.57
CA ASN A 79 -1.98 -8.18 -16.31
C ASN A 79 -1.99 -7.51 -17.70
N THR A 80 -3.13 -6.98 -18.11
CA THR A 80 -3.31 -6.11 -19.29
C THR A 80 -3.14 -4.62 -18.98
N GLY A 81 -2.88 -4.28 -17.70
CA GLY A 81 -2.88 -2.91 -17.20
C GLY A 81 -4.28 -2.31 -17.00
N GLN A 82 -5.35 -3.10 -17.18
CA GLN A 82 -6.70 -2.65 -16.87
C GLN A 82 -6.89 -2.57 -15.36
N ARG A 83 -7.45 -1.46 -14.87
CA ARG A 83 -7.75 -1.20 -13.46
C ARG A 83 -9.24 -1.02 -13.30
N ILE A 84 -9.85 -1.77 -12.40
CA ILE A 84 -11.31 -1.85 -12.22
C ILE A 84 -11.60 -1.71 -10.73
N ASN A 85 -12.47 -0.76 -10.38
CA ASN A 85 -13.07 -0.72 -9.06
C ASN A 85 -14.35 -1.57 -9.07
N GLY A 86 -14.40 -2.57 -8.21
CA GLY A 86 -15.56 -3.47 -8.18
C GLY A 86 -15.51 -4.46 -7.03
N GLN A 87 -16.63 -5.17 -6.89
CA GLN A 87 -16.77 -6.26 -5.93
C GLN A 87 -16.30 -7.57 -6.56
N ILE A 88 -15.79 -8.47 -5.74
CA ILE A 88 -15.33 -9.79 -6.17
C ILE A 88 -16.40 -10.81 -5.84
N LYS A 89 -16.87 -11.53 -6.86
CA LYS A 89 -17.72 -12.71 -6.70
C LYS A 89 -17.03 -13.96 -7.19
N ASP A 90 -17.31 -15.04 -6.51
CA ASP A 90 -16.82 -16.34 -6.93
C ASP A 90 -17.40 -16.73 -8.30
N ALA A 91 -16.57 -17.21 -9.20
CA ALA A 91 -16.94 -17.71 -10.52
C ALA A 91 -16.42 -19.14 -10.78
N GLY A 92 -16.07 -19.86 -9.72
CA GLY A 92 -15.56 -21.22 -9.79
C GLY A 92 -14.07 -21.35 -9.44
N GLU A 93 -13.51 -22.50 -9.73
CA GLU A 93 -12.11 -22.79 -9.40
C GLU A 93 -11.15 -21.85 -10.13
N ARG A 94 -10.36 -21.11 -9.35
CA ARG A 94 -9.37 -20.13 -9.83
C ARG A 94 -9.92 -19.10 -10.81
N MET A 95 -11.24 -18.79 -10.67
CA MET A 95 -11.93 -17.79 -11.45
C MET A 95 -12.65 -16.82 -10.51
N MET A 96 -12.72 -15.55 -10.87
CA MET A 96 -13.54 -14.56 -10.19
C MET A 96 -14.33 -13.73 -11.19
N GLN A 97 -15.51 -13.30 -10.78
CA GLN A 97 -16.27 -12.28 -11.45
C GLN A 97 -16.03 -10.95 -10.73
N ILE A 98 -15.66 -9.93 -11.46
CA ILE A 98 -15.53 -8.56 -10.98
C ILE A 98 -16.79 -7.83 -11.41
N ILE A 99 -17.56 -7.35 -10.43
CA ILE A 99 -18.73 -6.50 -10.65
C ILE A 99 -18.27 -5.05 -10.55
N GLY A 100 -18.01 -4.44 -11.69
CA GLY A 100 -17.45 -3.10 -11.75
C GLY A 100 -18.44 -2.02 -11.31
N THR A 101 -17.98 -1.03 -10.55
CA THR A 101 -18.79 0.10 -10.10
C THR A 101 -19.29 0.99 -11.24
N GLN A 102 -18.67 0.92 -12.42
CA GLN A 102 -19.05 1.66 -13.62
C GLN A 102 -19.86 0.80 -14.63
N GLY A 103 -20.29 -0.39 -14.22
CA GLY A 103 -21.10 -1.30 -15.05
C GLY A 103 -20.28 -2.23 -15.95
N GLU A 104 -18.99 -2.38 -15.66
CA GLU A 104 -18.11 -3.34 -16.34
C GLU A 104 -18.07 -4.65 -15.54
N ASP A 105 -18.84 -5.64 -15.96
CA ASP A 105 -18.81 -6.97 -15.33
C ASP A 105 -17.91 -7.89 -16.17
N ILE A 106 -16.87 -8.41 -15.57
CA ILE A 106 -15.94 -9.31 -16.25
C ILE A 106 -15.64 -10.54 -15.40
N THR A 107 -15.44 -11.68 -16.05
CA THR A 107 -14.94 -12.91 -15.41
C THR A 107 -13.51 -13.15 -15.84
N VAL A 108 -12.63 -13.31 -14.87
CA VAL A 108 -11.20 -13.46 -15.11
C VAL A 108 -10.61 -14.63 -14.31
N SER A 109 -9.56 -15.24 -14.86
CA SER A 109 -8.74 -16.21 -14.13
C SER A 109 -7.85 -15.49 -13.11
N PHE A 110 -7.59 -16.11 -11.98
CA PHE A 110 -6.66 -15.63 -10.95
C PHE A 110 -5.27 -15.27 -11.51
N ASP A 111 -4.81 -15.99 -12.53
CA ASP A 111 -3.50 -15.75 -13.14
C ASP A 111 -3.41 -14.41 -13.90
N LYS A 112 -4.55 -13.82 -14.22
CA LYS A 112 -4.62 -12.48 -14.85
C LYS A 112 -4.66 -11.35 -13.85
N VAL A 113 -4.88 -11.65 -12.58
CA VAL A 113 -4.99 -10.64 -11.51
C VAL A 113 -3.60 -10.37 -10.95
N VAL A 114 -3.21 -9.11 -10.93
CA VAL A 114 -1.89 -8.66 -10.50
C VAL A 114 -1.94 -8.00 -9.14
N LEU A 115 -2.98 -7.23 -8.88
CA LEU A 115 -3.20 -6.49 -7.64
C LEU A 115 -4.67 -6.55 -7.28
N ILE A 116 -4.96 -6.73 -6.00
CA ILE A 116 -6.25 -6.46 -5.37
C ILE A 116 -5.96 -5.59 -4.16
N MET A 117 -6.64 -4.46 -4.01
CA MET A 117 -6.49 -3.57 -2.87
C MET A 117 -7.87 -3.09 -2.43
N SER A 118 -8.16 -3.16 -1.13
CA SER A 118 -9.43 -2.65 -0.58
C SER A 118 -9.54 -1.14 -0.80
N VAL A 119 -10.73 -0.66 -1.15
CA VAL A 119 -11.01 0.77 -1.40
C VAL A 119 -12.23 1.27 -0.63
N ASP A 120 -12.95 0.39 0.10
CA ASP A 120 -14.20 0.74 0.77
C ASP A 120 -14.00 1.57 2.04
N ASP A 121 -12.87 1.45 2.70
CA ASP A 121 -12.68 2.00 4.04
C ASP A 121 -12.10 3.42 4.05
N GLY A 122 -12.05 4.08 2.89
CA GLY A 122 -11.77 5.50 2.80
C GLY A 122 -10.30 5.85 2.50
N PHE A 123 -9.93 7.09 2.84
CA PHE A 123 -8.62 7.66 2.50
C PHE A 123 -7.45 6.90 3.16
N LEU A 124 -7.65 6.38 4.37
CA LEU A 124 -6.57 5.77 5.17
C LEU A 124 -6.11 4.42 4.63
N ASP A 125 -7.01 3.63 4.06
CA ASP A 125 -6.68 2.27 3.58
C ASP A 125 -5.87 2.28 2.27
N ARG A 126 -5.89 3.42 1.60
CA ARG A 126 -5.06 3.67 0.42
C ARG A 126 -3.69 4.22 0.75
N ILE A 127 -3.38 4.40 2.06
CA ILE A 127 -2.08 4.90 2.52
C ILE A 127 -1.21 3.71 2.92
N SER A 128 -0.02 3.66 2.35
CA SER A 128 1.07 2.85 2.85
C SER A 128 2.09 3.73 3.56
N ALA A 129 2.47 3.38 4.78
CA ALA A 129 3.45 4.13 5.55
C ALA A 129 4.44 3.17 6.21
N ASN A 130 5.72 3.49 6.11
CA ASN A 130 6.78 2.76 6.78
C ASN A 130 7.77 3.76 7.39
N ILE A 131 8.17 3.53 8.62
CA ILE A 131 9.18 4.31 9.33
C ILE A 131 10.14 3.35 10.02
N ASP A 132 11.42 3.43 9.63
CA ASP A 132 12.51 2.65 10.23
C ASP A 132 13.45 3.60 10.96
N LEU A 133 13.73 3.29 12.21
CA LEU A 133 14.68 3.99 13.06
C LEU A 133 15.84 3.06 13.39
N GLY A 134 17.06 3.53 13.23
CA GLY A 134 18.26 2.80 13.60
C GLY A 134 19.18 3.65 14.48
N TYR A 135 19.74 3.05 15.52
CA TYR A 135 20.78 3.63 16.33
C TYR A 135 21.89 2.63 16.52
N SER A 136 23.12 3.07 16.31
CA SER A 136 24.35 2.27 16.49
C SER A 136 25.38 3.06 17.27
N LEU A 137 25.97 2.42 18.27
CA LEU A 137 27.09 2.95 19.07
C LEU A 137 28.29 2.03 18.95
N THR A 138 29.40 2.54 18.44
CA THR A 138 30.66 1.82 18.32
C THR A 138 31.66 2.44 19.29
N ARG A 139 32.11 1.67 20.28
CA ARG A 139 33.04 2.14 21.33
C ARG A 139 34.40 2.52 20.81
N ALA A 140 34.85 1.94 19.68
CA ALA A 140 36.05 2.39 19.00
C ALA A 140 35.75 3.78 18.42
N ASN A 141 36.46 4.81 18.90
CA ASN A 141 36.35 6.22 18.53
C ASN A 141 34.98 6.88 18.88
N ASN A 142 34.24 6.36 19.83
CA ASN A 142 32.95 6.92 20.28
C ASN A 142 32.00 7.26 19.13
N GLN A 143 31.93 6.39 18.13
CA GLN A 143 31.09 6.65 16.97
C GLN A 143 29.62 6.36 17.28
N GLU A 144 28.80 7.38 17.17
CA GLU A 144 27.33 7.31 17.26
C GLU A 144 26.73 7.51 15.86
N GLN A 145 25.82 6.65 15.48
CA GLN A 145 25.10 6.78 14.24
C GLN A 145 23.61 6.65 14.46
N PHE A 146 22.84 7.61 13.96
CA PHE A 146 21.39 7.59 13.93
C PHE A 146 20.94 7.58 12.47
N THR A 147 19.97 6.71 12.16
CA THR A 147 19.32 6.61 10.85
C THR A 147 17.81 6.69 11.00
N LEU A 148 17.18 7.43 10.11
CA LEU A 148 15.73 7.46 9.92
C LEU A 148 15.45 7.20 8.45
N ASN A 149 14.61 6.23 8.15
CA ASN A 149 14.08 6.03 6.80
C ASN A 149 12.55 6.04 6.90
N SER A 150 11.92 6.81 6.06
CA SER A 150 10.47 6.86 5.99
C SER A 150 9.99 6.80 4.55
N ARG A 151 8.89 6.10 4.33
CA ARG A 151 8.17 6.05 3.07
C ARG A 151 6.71 6.23 3.31
N LEU A 152 6.07 6.96 2.42
CA LEU A 152 4.63 7.18 2.40
C LEU A 152 4.16 6.96 0.97
N GLY A 153 3.08 6.24 0.80
CA GLY A 153 2.41 6.02 -0.47
C GLY A 153 0.91 6.25 -0.33
N TYR A 154 0.31 6.74 -1.38
CA TYR A 154 -1.13 6.79 -1.54
C TYR A 154 -1.46 6.30 -2.95
N GLU A 155 -2.22 5.21 -3.05
CA GLU A 155 -2.60 4.62 -4.32
C GLU A 155 -4.09 4.84 -4.60
N ALA A 156 -4.38 5.46 -5.74
CA ALA A 156 -5.71 5.67 -6.27
C ALA A 156 -5.91 4.86 -7.56
N ASP A 157 -7.12 4.93 -8.11
CA ASP A 157 -7.52 4.12 -9.26
C ASP A 157 -6.57 4.24 -10.46
N ARG A 158 -6.07 5.46 -10.71
CA ARG A 158 -5.23 5.75 -11.89
C ARG A 158 -3.93 6.45 -11.58
N TRP A 159 -3.61 6.69 -10.31
CA TRP A 159 -2.39 7.38 -9.94
C TRP A 159 -1.87 6.91 -8.59
N LEU A 160 -0.58 7.04 -8.43
CA LEU A 160 0.16 6.76 -7.20
C LEU A 160 0.94 8.03 -6.82
N LEU A 161 0.77 8.47 -5.58
CA LEU A 161 1.61 9.47 -4.96
C LEU A 161 2.54 8.78 -3.96
N SER A 162 3.82 9.05 -4.04
CA SER A 162 4.81 8.50 -3.12
C SER A 162 5.68 9.59 -2.54
N GLY A 163 6.11 9.40 -1.31
CA GLY A 163 7.07 10.28 -0.65
C GLY A 163 8.08 9.45 0.12
N TYR A 164 9.28 9.96 0.24
CA TYR A 164 10.29 9.37 1.10
C TYR A 164 11.14 10.45 1.76
N TYR A 165 11.65 10.13 2.94
CA TYR A 165 12.63 10.95 3.63
C TYR A 165 13.61 10.04 4.37
N ASN A 166 14.91 10.25 4.13
CA ASN A 166 15.99 9.52 4.77
C ASN A 166 16.92 10.51 5.45
N MET A 167 17.38 10.15 6.63
CA MET A 167 18.36 10.92 7.39
C MET A 167 19.43 9.99 7.99
N LEU A 168 20.68 10.38 7.84
CA LEU A 168 21.83 9.79 8.51
C LEU A 168 22.55 10.88 9.29
N LEU A 169 22.74 10.66 10.57
CA LEU A 169 23.59 11.46 11.44
C LEU A 169 24.70 10.54 11.95
N SER A 170 25.95 10.92 11.76
CA SER A 170 27.09 10.21 12.34
C SER A 170 28.01 11.20 13.05
N ARG A 171 28.28 10.92 14.31
CA ARG A 171 29.18 11.67 15.17
C ARG A 171 30.32 10.77 15.59
N GLN A 172 31.50 11.33 15.65
CA GLN A 172 32.70 10.65 16.08
C GLN A 172 33.64 11.66 16.75
N ASP A 173 34.38 11.21 17.77
CA ASP A 173 35.35 12.08 18.44
C ASP A 173 36.38 12.59 17.44
N GLU A 174 36.74 13.88 17.54
CA GLU A 174 37.73 14.56 16.73
C GLU A 174 37.47 14.64 15.22
N VAL A 175 36.27 14.30 14.79
CA VAL A 175 35.84 14.38 13.37
C VAL A 175 34.58 15.22 13.26
N ALA A 176 34.46 16.00 12.18
CA ALA A 176 33.25 16.77 11.92
C ALA A 176 32.03 15.87 11.73
N ASP A 177 30.91 16.27 12.28
CA ASP A 177 29.63 15.56 12.17
C ASP A 177 29.25 15.35 10.71
N ILE A 178 28.90 14.12 10.35
CA ILE A 178 28.36 13.79 9.04
C ILE A 178 26.83 13.82 9.15
N GLN A 179 26.22 14.67 8.35
CA GLN A 179 24.77 14.75 8.21
C GLN A 179 24.40 14.61 6.74
N ARG A 180 23.62 13.58 6.44
CA ARG A 180 23.00 13.39 5.13
C ARG A 180 21.50 13.34 5.28
N LYS A 181 20.82 14.12 4.46
CA LYS A 181 19.35 14.15 4.37
C LYS A 181 18.96 14.07 2.91
N ASP A 182 18.12 13.17 2.56
CA ASP A 182 17.52 13.09 1.23
C ASP A 182 16.03 12.78 1.34
N GLY A 183 15.30 13.31 0.40
CA GLY A 183 13.86 13.12 0.35
C GLY A 183 13.32 13.44 -1.02
N GLY A 184 12.09 13.01 -1.27
CA GLY A 184 11.45 13.29 -2.53
C GLY A 184 9.96 12.96 -2.51
N VAL A 185 9.29 13.49 -3.52
CA VAL A 185 7.88 13.21 -3.83
C VAL A 185 7.80 12.76 -5.27
N GLY A 186 7.14 11.63 -5.51
CA GLY A 186 6.88 11.04 -6.82
C GLY A 186 5.39 10.96 -7.09
N TYR A 187 5.01 11.28 -8.29
CA TYR A 187 3.67 11.11 -8.81
C TYR A 187 3.72 10.23 -10.05
N GLN A 188 2.87 9.22 -10.12
CA GLN A 188 2.76 8.31 -11.25
C GLN A 188 1.31 8.24 -11.71
N TYR A 189 1.05 8.42 -12.99
CA TYR A 189 -0.27 8.31 -13.59
C TYR A 189 -0.31 7.12 -14.55
N PHE A 190 -1.19 6.16 -14.27
CA PHE A 190 -1.33 4.93 -15.05
C PHE A 190 -2.23 5.14 -16.26
N LEU A 191 -1.73 4.74 -17.40
CA LEU A 191 -2.39 4.79 -18.69
C LEU A 191 -2.79 3.38 -19.14
N PRO A 192 -3.74 3.23 -20.09
CA PRO A 192 -4.06 1.93 -20.66
C PRO A 192 -2.85 1.21 -21.27
N ARG A 193 -2.88 -0.13 -21.27
CA ARG A 193 -1.85 -1.01 -21.83
C ARG A 193 -0.50 -0.89 -21.13
N ASP A 194 -0.53 -0.75 -19.79
CA ASP A 194 0.65 -0.71 -18.92
C ASP A 194 1.62 0.46 -19.15
N TRP A 195 1.19 1.51 -19.83
CA TRP A 195 1.94 2.76 -19.89
C TRP A 195 1.73 3.59 -18.63
N TYR A 196 2.71 4.40 -18.28
CA TYR A 196 2.60 5.38 -17.20
C TYR A 196 3.38 6.65 -17.49
N LEU A 197 2.91 7.75 -16.92
CA LEU A 197 3.64 9.01 -16.80
C LEU A 197 4.18 9.11 -15.38
N SER A 198 5.36 9.67 -15.22
CA SER A 198 5.96 9.93 -13.91
C SER A 198 6.47 11.35 -13.77
N ALA A 199 6.33 11.91 -12.58
CA ALA A 199 6.95 13.15 -12.17
C ALA A 199 7.59 12.93 -10.80
N GLU A 200 8.81 13.39 -10.62
CA GLU A 200 9.56 13.25 -9.37
C GLU A 200 10.24 14.57 -9.03
N LEU A 201 10.17 14.95 -7.76
CA LEU A 201 10.93 16.03 -7.17
C LEU A 201 11.73 15.48 -6.00
N SER A 202 13.06 15.63 -6.04
CA SER A 202 13.94 15.10 -4.98
C SER A 202 14.93 16.15 -4.49
N PHE A 203 15.33 15.98 -3.22
CA PHE A 203 16.20 16.90 -2.49
C PHE A 203 17.32 16.08 -1.83
N LEU A 204 18.52 16.63 -1.82
CA LEU A 204 19.68 16.07 -1.13
C LEU A 204 20.50 17.17 -0.47
N SER A 205 20.84 16.96 0.79
CA SER A 205 21.84 17.71 1.56
C SER A 205 22.86 16.75 2.13
N ASN A 206 24.16 17.10 2.08
CA ASN A 206 25.22 16.24 2.58
C ASN A 206 26.43 17.08 3.02
N THR A 207 26.68 17.14 4.33
CA THR A 207 27.79 17.93 4.90
C THR A 207 29.16 17.41 4.48
N GLN A 208 29.33 16.09 4.30
CA GLN A 208 30.60 15.49 3.86
C GLN A 208 31.00 15.91 2.45
N GLN A 209 30.02 16.23 1.60
CA GLN A 209 30.22 16.72 0.23
C GLN A 209 30.17 18.25 0.13
N ALA A 210 30.06 18.96 1.26
CA ALA A 210 29.79 20.41 1.31
C ALA A 210 28.59 20.80 0.43
N LEU A 211 27.56 19.95 0.40
CA LEU A 211 26.36 20.13 -0.40
C LEU A 211 25.22 20.58 0.51
N ASP A 212 24.90 21.85 0.48
CA ASP A 212 23.83 22.42 1.29
C ASP A 212 22.45 21.93 0.83
N LEU A 213 22.17 22.02 -0.46
CA LEU A 213 20.94 21.54 -1.06
C LEU A 213 21.11 21.30 -2.57
N ARG A 214 20.72 20.14 -3.02
CA ARG A 214 20.53 19.84 -4.44
C ARG A 214 19.08 19.44 -4.66
N THR A 215 18.41 20.10 -5.58
CA THR A 215 17.04 19.76 -6.01
C THR A 215 17.10 19.19 -7.43
N ASN A 216 16.41 18.08 -7.64
CA ASN A 216 16.22 17.52 -8.98
C ASN A 216 14.72 17.37 -9.24
N ALA A 217 14.30 17.77 -10.42
CA ALA A 217 12.96 17.49 -10.93
C ALA A 217 13.10 16.59 -12.17
N ARG A 218 12.26 15.58 -12.28
CA ARG A 218 12.24 14.64 -13.41
C ARG A 218 10.83 14.44 -13.91
N LEU A 219 10.67 14.37 -15.22
CA LEU A 219 9.44 13.93 -15.86
C LEU A 219 9.80 12.72 -16.74
N GLY A 220 8.91 11.74 -16.78
CA GLY A 220 9.18 10.51 -17.51
C GLY A 220 7.93 9.87 -18.06
N VAL A 221 8.14 8.98 -19.00
CA VAL A 221 7.16 8.05 -19.51
C VAL A 221 7.75 6.65 -19.49
N GLY A 222 6.97 5.69 -19.07
CA GLY A 222 7.41 4.30 -19.01
C GLY A 222 6.30 3.32 -19.37
N LYS A 223 6.69 2.05 -19.46
CA LYS A 223 5.80 0.94 -19.72
C LYS A 223 6.25 -0.28 -18.94
N PHE A 224 5.28 -1.01 -18.36
CA PHE A 224 5.51 -2.36 -17.86
C PHE A 224 5.45 -3.33 -19.03
N PHE A 225 6.49 -4.13 -19.21
CA PHE A 225 6.57 -5.18 -20.24
C PHE A 225 6.25 -6.55 -19.67
N VAL A 226 6.50 -6.74 -18.36
CA VAL A 226 6.07 -7.89 -17.59
C VAL A 226 5.29 -7.36 -16.41
N HIS A 227 4.00 -7.68 -16.37
CA HIS A 227 3.09 -7.25 -15.33
C HIS A 227 2.23 -8.47 -14.95
N THR A 228 2.78 -9.28 -14.06
CA THR A 228 2.15 -10.50 -13.56
C THR A 228 2.02 -10.41 -12.05
N ASN A 229 1.28 -11.32 -11.45
CA ASN A 229 1.17 -11.40 -9.99
C ASN A 229 2.48 -11.79 -9.26
N GLN A 230 3.54 -12.16 -9.97
CA GLN A 230 4.84 -12.51 -9.39
C GLN A 230 5.95 -11.53 -9.77
N TRP A 231 5.89 -10.94 -10.98
CA TRP A 231 6.96 -10.15 -11.57
C TRP A 231 6.43 -8.86 -12.19
N TYR A 232 7.03 -7.75 -11.75
CA TYR A 232 6.86 -6.44 -12.38
C TYR A 232 8.19 -6.05 -13.02
N TRP A 233 8.20 -5.93 -14.34
CA TRP A 233 9.35 -5.41 -15.05
C TRP A 233 8.91 -4.39 -16.09
N GLY A 234 9.53 -3.23 -16.05
CA GLY A 234 9.24 -2.13 -16.95
C GLY A 234 10.49 -1.31 -17.23
N ALA A 235 10.41 -0.47 -18.24
CA ALA A 235 11.41 0.52 -18.54
C ALA A 235 10.75 1.87 -18.80
N GLY A 236 11.48 2.94 -18.52
CA GLY A 236 11.04 4.31 -18.76
C GLY A 236 12.19 5.19 -19.20
N VAL A 237 11.84 6.30 -19.80
CA VAL A 237 12.76 7.38 -20.15
C VAL A 237 12.25 8.67 -19.55
N GLY A 238 13.15 9.53 -19.11
CA GLY A 238 12.80 10.80 -18.49
C GLY A 238 13.98 11.77 -18.51
N ALA A 239 13.67 13.04 -18.30
CA ALA A 239 14.65 14.12 -18.18
C ALA A 239 14.29 15.02 -16.98
#